data_2f92e9ff800b74a29235329a4345e53f
#
_entry.id   2f92e9ff800b74a29235329a4345e53f
#
_cell.length_a   1.000
_cell.length_b   1.000
_cell.length_c   1.000
_cell.angle_alpha   90.00
_cell.angle_beta   90.00
_cell.angle_gamma   90.00
#
_symmetry.space_group_name_H-M   'P 1'
#
loop_
_entity.id
_entity.type
_entity.pdbx_description
1 polymer ?
#
loop_
_entity_poly.entity_id
_entity_poly.type
_entity_poly.pdbx_seq_one_letter_code
_entity_poly.pdbx_strand_id
1 'polypeptide(L)'
;PHAFVLACLMDRQIKAERAWTIPFAIKETLQTFEVDDLAGVSVQEYKRIFREKSLHRFNDDMAEIFYSGVQDIKEKHNGDASRIWSSKPSSAKVVYEFLQFKGCGKKIATMAANLLATQFRIPFADYYSIDISPDVHVLRVMSRTGLVSRDACLEAVIYRARELNPEFPGVIDFSCWEIGRTWCRPRNPNCDECVIRSVCKKVI
;
A
#
# COMPACT_ATOMS: atom_id res chain seq x y z
N PRO A 1 5.97 -7.64 11.84
CA PRO A 1 4.87 -6.65 11.70
C PRO A 1 5.37 -5.28 11.32
N HIS A 2 6.36 -4.69 12.03
CA HIS A 2 6.86 -3.34 11.77
C HIS A 2 7.51 -3.19 10.37
N ALA A 3 8.16 -4.21 9.84
CA ALA A 3 8.68 -4.18 8.46
C ALA A 3 7.55 -3.92 7.43
N PHE A 4 6.38 -4.52 7.63
CA PHE A 4 5.21 -4.30 6.78
C PHE A 4 4.73 -2.85 6.83
N VAL A 5 4.54 -2.30 8.04
CA VAL A 5 4.12 -0.89 8.20
C VAL A 5 5.11 0.05 7.54
N LEU A 6 6.40 -0.11 7.85
CA LEU A 6 7.46 0.73 7.31
C LEU A 6 7.56 0.62 5.78
N ALA A 7 7.41 -0.57 5.20
CA ALA A 7 7.37 -0.74 3.75
C ALA A 7 6.17 -0.01 3.10
N CYS A 8 4.98 -0.10 3.70
CA CYS A 8 3.80 0.64 3.23
C CYS A 8 4.06 2.15 3.21
N LEU A 9 4.70 2.70 4.25
CA LEU A 9 5.02 4.13 4.30
C LEU A 9 6.00 4.56 3.21
N MET A 10 6.86 3.64 2.75
CA MET A 10 7.84 3.90 1.69
C MET A 10 7.22 3.85 0.27
N ASP A 11 6.01 3.33 0.09
CA ASP A 11 5.38 3.16 -1.23
C ASP A 11 4.82 4.48 -1.80
N ARG A 12 5.73 5.40 -2.13
CA ARG A 12 5.40 6.74 -2.68
C ARG A 12 6.25 7.06 -3.89
N GLN A 13 5.63 7.10 -5.09
CA GLN A 13 6.29 7.55 -6.32
C GLN A 13 7.60 6.81 -6.67
N ILE A 14 7.73 5.57 -6.24
CA ILE A 14 8.75 4.61 -6.65
C ILE A 14 8.08 3.29 -7.04
N LYS A 15 8.86 2.37 -7.62
CA LYS A 15 8.34 1.03 -7.88
C LYS A 15 8.05 0.30 -6.56
N ALA A 16 6.92 -0.40 -6.48
CA ALA A 16 6.52 -1.14 -5.29
C ALA A 16 7.62 -2.10 -4.80
N GLU A 17 8.23 -2.85 -5.72
CA GLU A 17 9.32 -3.79 -5.39
C GLU A 17 10.46 -3.10 -4.63
N ARG A 18 10.79 -1.87 -5.02
CA ARG A 18 11.84 -1.09 -4.35
C ARG A 18 11.39 -0.62 -2.97
N ALA A 19 10.15 -0.14 -2.84
CA ALA A 19 9.61 0.29 -1.55
C ALA A 19 9.64 -0.85 -0.52
N TRP A 20 9.24 -2.04 -0.95
CA TRP A 20 9.18 -3.24 -0.10
C TRP A 20 10.55 -3.79 0.31
N THR A 21 11.63 -3.45 -0.41
CA THR A 21 13.00 -3.85 -0.02
C THR A 21 13.69 -2.87 0.93
N ILE A 22 13.14 -1.67 1.16
CA ILE A 22 13.79 -0.66 2.03
C ILE A 22 13.98 -1.16 3.47
N PRO A 23 12.99 -1.77 4.16
CA PRO A 23 13.21 -2.32 5.50
C PRO A 23 14.33 -3.36 5.56
N PHE A 24 14.45 -4.19 4.52
CA PHE A 24 15.53 -5.16 4.42
C PHE A 24 16.91 -4.46 4.30
N ALA A 25 17.02 -3.45 3.44
CA ALA A 25 18.25 -2.69 3.28
C ALA A 25 18.69 -1.97 4.57
N ILE A 26 17.73 -1.48 5.36
CA ILE A 26 17.98 -0.91 6.69
C ILE A 26 18.50 -1.98 7.65
N LYS A 27 17.84 -3.15 7.70
CA LYS A 27 18.29 -4.30 8.50
C LYS A 27 19.74 -4.69 8.18
N GLU A 28 20.07 -4.84 6.90
CA GLU A 28 21.42 -5.19 6.45
C GLU A 28 22.46 -4.13 6.83
N THR A 29 22.08 -2.87 6.87
CA THR A 29 23.00 -1.77 7.20
C THR A 29 23.23 -1.67 8.71
N LEU A 30 22.17 -1.79 9.51
CA LEU A 30 22.23 -1.65 10.97
C LEU A 30 22.53 -2.98 11.68
N GLN A 31 22.51 -4.12 10.98
CA GLN A 31 22.67 -5.49 11.50
C GLN A 31 21.63 -5.85 12.59
N THR A 32 20.55 -5.09 12.66
CA THR A 32 19.41 -5.32 13.55
C THR A 32 18.13 -4.83 12.88
N PHE A 33 16.97 -5.33 13.34
CA PHE A 33 15.66 -4.83 12.98
C PHE A 33 14.70 -4.86 14.17
N GLU A 34 15.23 -4.87 15.39
CA GLU A 34 14.45 -4.74 16.61
C GLU A 34 13.98 -3.29 16.76
N VAL A 35 12.74 -3.10 17.17
CA VAL A 35 12.13 -1.74 17.22
C VAL A 35 12.89 -0.82 18.17
N ASP A 36 13.38 -1.34 19.29
CA ASP A 36 14.12 -0.54 20.26
C ASP A 36 15.45 -0.04 19.70
N ASP A 37 16.16 -0.89 18.96
CA ASP A 37 17.41 -0.52 18.29
C ASP A 37 17.14 0.50 17.18
N LEU A 38 16.13 0.26 16.34
CA LEU A 38 15.73 1.19 15.29
C LEU A 38 15.34 2.56 15.86
N ALA A 39 14.63 2.60 16.98
CA ALA A 39 14.21 3.84 17.62
C ALA A 39 15.37 4.62 18.24
N GLY A 40 16.48 3.95 18.57
CA GLY A 40 17.71 4.55 19.03
C GLY A 40 18.53 5.24 17.93
N VAL A 41 18.28 4.93 16.65
CA VAL A 41 18.97 5.52 15.51
C VAL A 41 18.48 6.95 15.26
N SER A 42 19.39 7.90 15.11
CA SER A 42 19.02 9.29 14.86
C SER A 42 18.44 9.48 13.45
N VAL A 43 17.59 10.50 13.28
CA VAL A 43 17.07 10.86 11.96
C VAL A 43 18.19 11.20 10.96
N GLN A 44 19.30 11.79 11.44
CA GLN A 44 20.45 12.12 10.59
C GLN A 44 21.14 10.87 10.06
N GLU A 45 21.25 9.83 10.89
CA GLU A 45 21.80 8.54 10.47
C GLU A 45 20.89 7.87 9.44
N TYR A 46 19.56 7.88 9.63
CA TYR A 46 18.65 7.40 8.60
C TYR A 46 18.80 8.17 7.28
N LYS A 47 18.92 9.52 7.31
CA LYS A 47 19.17 10.31 6.10
C LYS A 47 20.47 9.90 5.42
N ARG A 48 21.55 9.68 6.19
CA ARG A 48 22.82 9.19 5.66
C ARG A 48 22.64 7.86 4.94
N ILE A 49 22.02 6.86 5.59
CA ILE A 49 21.77 5.53 5.02
C ILE A 49 20.93 5.61 3.74
N PHE A 50 19.84 6.38 3.76
CA PHE A 50 18.98 6.53 2.60
C PHE A 50 19.70 7.13 1.39
N ARG A 51 20.59 8.12 1.61
CA ARG A 51 21.39 8.73 0.54
C ARG A 51 22.46 7.77 0.03
N GLU A 52 23.24 7.17 0.89
CA GLU A 52 24.34 6.26 0.52
C GLU A 52 23.86 5.03 -0.24
N LYS A 53 22.75 4.45 0.19
CA LYS A 53 22.14 3.30 -0.48
C LYS A 53 21.17 3.70 -1.60
N SER A 54 20.94 4.99 -1.79
CA SER A 54 19.97 5.53 -2.75
C SER A 54 18.60 4.84 -2.61
N LEU A 55 18.08 4.68 -1.38
CA LEU A 55 16.92 3.84 -1.08
C LEU A 55 15.63 4.37 -1.73
N HIS A 56 15.49 5.70 -1.79
CA HIS A 56 14.28 6.32 -2.33
C HIS A 56 14.63 7.52 -3.22
N ARG A 57 13.73 7.92 -4.13
CA ARG A 57 13.94 9.15 -4.93
C ARG A 57 13.92 10.44 -4.09
N PHE A 58 13.26 10.40 -2.93
CA PHE A 58 13.19 11.49 -1.95
C PHE A 58 13.85 11.04 -0.65
N ASN A 59 15.16 10.79 -0.68
CA ASN A 59 15.87 10.13 0.41
C ASN A 59 15.64 10.79 1.77
N ASP A 60 15.76 12.10 1.87
CA ASP A 60 15.70 12.83 3.14
C ASP A 60 14.29 12.80 3.75
N ASP A 61 13.27 13.14 2.94
CA ASP A 61 11.88 13.16 3.39
C ASP A 61 11.42 11.76 3.80
N MET A 62 11.84 10.74 3.05
CA MET A 62 11.44 9.36 3.34
C MET A 62 12.22 8.76 4.50
N ALA A 63 13.44 9.20 4.75
CA ALA A 63 14.18 8.87 5.97
C ALA A 63 13.49 9.47 7.21
N GLU A 64 12.96 10.69 7.13
CA GLU A 64 12.17 11.29 8.21
C GLU A 64 10.86 10.54 8.45
N ILE A 65 10.19 10.12 7.38
CA ILE A 65 8.95 9.33 7.48
C ILE A 65 9.26 7.96 8.09
N PHE A 66 10.34 7.31 7.67
CA PHE A 66 10.77 6.03 8.23
C PHE A 66 11.08 6.15 9.72
N TYR A 67 11.88 7.15 10.11
CA TYR A 67 12.18 7.45 11.50
C TYR A 67 10.91 7.70 12.33
N SER A 68 10.02 8.58 11.85
CA SER A 68 8.75 8.87 12.54
C SER A 68 7.90 7.59 12.68
N GLY A 69 7.84 6.74 11.64
CA GLY A 69 7.14 5.48 11.69
C GLY A 69 7.69 4.53 12.76
N VAL A 70 9.00 4.46 12.91
CA VAL A 70 9.65 3.66 13.98
C VAL A 70 9.28 4.20 15.36
N GLN A 71 9.35 5.53 15.57
CA GLN A 71 8.99 6.16 16.85
C GLN A 71 7.50 5.91 17.17
N ASP A 72 6.61 6.08 16.19
CA ASP A 72 5.18 5.83 16.37
C ASP A 72 4.90 4.36 16.76
N ILE A 73 5.58 3.40 16.13
CA ILE A 73 5.45 1.98 16.49
C ILE A 73 5.93 1.74 17.94
N LYS A 74 7.04 2.33 18.32
CA LYS A 74 7.57 2.20 19.68
C LYS A 74 6.62 2.81 20.72
N GLU A 75 6.21 4.05 20.53
CA GLU A 75 5.48 4.84 21.52
C GLU A 75 3.99 4.49 21.58
N LYS A 76 3.32 4.40 20.41
CA LYS A 76 1.87 4.23 20.32
C LYS A 76 1.44 2.75 20.31
N HIS A 77 2.33 1.86 19.84
CA HIS A 77 2.04 0.43 19.73
C HIS A 77 2.93 -0.44 20.65
N ASN A 78 3.65 0.14 21.60
CA ASN A 78 4.54 -0.54 22.55
C ASN A 78 5.55 -1.47 21.83
N GLY A 79 6.13 -1.02 20.74
CA GLY A 79 7.10 -1.77 19.95
C GLY A 79 6.53 -2.89 19.07
N ASP A 80 5.21 -3.11 19.09
CA ASP A 80 4.56 -4.18 18.31
C ASP A 80 3.50 -3.62 17.35
N ALA A 81 3.88 -3.42 16.10
CA ALA A 81 2.97 -2.94 15.07
C ALA A 81 1.78 -3.89 14.81
N SER A 82 1.85 -5.17 15.21
CA SER A 82 0.71 -6.09 15.04
C SER A 82 -0.51 -5.67 15.84
N ARG A 83 -0.35 -4.86 16.88
CA ARG A 83 -1.46 -4.30 17.67
C ARG A 83 -2.48 -3.52 16.86
N ILE A 84 -2.08 -3.01 15.68
CA ILE A 84 -2.98 -2.35 14.74
C ILE A 84 -4.09 -3.32 14.28
N TRP A 85 -3.78 -4.62 14.16
CA TRP A 85 -4.71 -5.60 13.55
C TRP A 85 -4.95 -6.89 14.34
N SER A 86 -4.19 -7.18 15.41
CA SER A 86 -4.23 -8.49 16.09
C SER A 86 -5.52 -8.76 16.88
N SER A 87 -6.27 -7.71 17.24
CA SER A 87 -7.51 -7.84 18.04
C SER A 87 -8.79 -8.06 17.19
N LYS A 88 -8.66 -8.43 15.94
CA LYS A 88 -9.76 -8.50 14.97
C LYS A 88 -10.58 -7.19 14.92
N PRO A 89 -9.92 -6.03 14.71
CA PRO A 89 -10.60 -4.74 14.67
C PRO A 89 -11.51 -4.59 13.45
N SER A 90 -12.35 -3.55 13.45
CA SER A 90 -13.04 -3.14 12.22
C SER A 90 -12.03 -2.65 11.18
N SER A 91 -12.37 -2.79 9.91
CA SER A 91 -11.56 -2.27 8.82
C SER A 91 -11.34 -0.75 8.93
N ALA A 92 -12.35 -0.02 9.40
CA ALA A 92 -12.25 1.42 9.65
C ALA A 92 -11.16 1.74 10.69
N LYS A 93 -11.07 0.96 11.77
CA LYS A 93 -10.03 1.15 12.78
C LYS A 93 -8.64 0.93 12.19
N VAL A 94 -8.44 -0.13 11.42
CA VAL A 94 -7.14 -0.40 10.77
C VAL A 94 -6.73 0.75 9.85
N VAL A 95 -7.64 1.21 8.98
CA VAL A 95 -7.37 2.35 8.09
C VAL A 95 -7.05 3.61 8.90
N TYR A 96 -7.81 3.88 9.98
CA TYR A 96 -7.58 5.03 10.86
C TYR A 96 -6.19 4.98 11.51
N GLU A 97 -5.78 3.83 12.05
CA GLU A 97 -4.45 3.65 12.65
C GLU A 97 -3.32 3.92 11.65
N PHE A 98 -3.45 3.43 10.40
CA PHE A 98 -2.47 3.75 9.36
C PHE A 98 -2.43 5.24 9.02
N LEU A 99 -3.57 5.93 9.03
CA LEU A 99 -3.63 7.38 8.78
C LEU A 99 -2.92 8.22 9.85
N GLN A 100 -2.65 7.66 11.05
CA GLN A 100 -1.92 8.36 12.11
C GLN A 100 -0.41 8.44 11.84
N PHE A 101 0.13 7.61 10.94
CA PHE A 101 1.54 7.65 10.60
C PHE A 101 1.85 8.86 9.70
N LYS A 102 2.96 9.57 9.99
CA LYS A 102 3.45 10.67 9.16
C LYS A 102 3.59 10.21 7.70
N GLY A 103 3.00 10.95 6.78
CA GLY A 103 3.11 10.67 5.35
C GLY A 103 2.16 9.57 4.83
N CYS A 104 1.39 8.90 5.68
CA CYS A 104 0.38 7.94 5.27
C CYS A 104 -0.92 8.65 4.89
N GLY A 105 -1.21 8.72 3.60
CA GLY A 105 -2.51 9.20 3.10
C GLY A 105 -3.51 8.07 2.89
N LYS A 106 -4.75 8.42 2.50
CA LYS A 106 -5.84 7.46 2.28
C LYS A 106 -5.43 6.27 1.41
N LYS A 107 -4.73 6.53 0.28
CA LYS A 107 -4.30 5.47 -0.64
C LYS A 107 -3.41 4.42 0.07
N ILE A 108 -2.41 4.87 0.83
CA ILE A 108 -1.49 3.96 1.55
C ILE A 108 -2.25 3.22 2.65
N ALA A 109 -3.10 3.91 3.40
CA ALA A 109 -3.85 3.32 4.50
C ALA A 109 -4.83 2.23 4.02
N THR A 110 -5.58 2.49 2.94
CA THR A 110 -6.50 1.50 2.37
C THR A 110 -5.75 0.33 1.70
N MET A 111 -4.63 0.61 1.00
CA MET A 111 -3.75 -0.43 0.45
C MET A 111 -3.20 -1.33 1.55
N ALA A 112 -2.69 -0.76 2.64
CA ALA A 112 -2.15 -1.54 3.76
C ALA A 112 -3.22 -2.45 4.38
N ALA A 113 -4.42 -1.92 4.66
CA ALA A 113 -5.55 -2.71 5.17
C ALA A 113 -5.96 -3.82 4.19
N ASN A 114 -5.98 -3.52 2.89
CA ASN A 114 -6.29 -4.50 1.83
C ASN A 114 -5.26 -5.64 1.80
N LEU A 115 -3.97 -5.34 1.82
CA LEU A 115 -2.90 -6.34 1.83
C LEU A 115 -2.96 -7.22 3.09
N LEU A 116 -3.22 -6.63 4.27
CA LEU A 116 -3.43 -7.40 5.49
C LEU A 116 -4.59 -8.39 5.34
N ALA A 117 -5.72 -7.93 4.80
CA ALA A 117 -6.91 -8.77 4.62
C ALA A 117 -6.71 -9.86 3.55
N THR A 118 -6.17 -9.52 2.38
CA THR A 118 -6.15 -10.39 1.20
C THR A 118 -4.89 -11.24 1.10
N GLN A 119 -3.71 -10.66 1.31
CA GLN A 119 -2.42 -11.36 1.14
C GLN A 119 -1.99 -12.06 2.43
N PHE A 120 -2.12 -11.37 3.56
CA PHE A 120 -1.76 -11.93 4.87
C PHE A 120 -2.92 -12.68 5.54
N ARG A 121 -4.14 -12.57 5.00
CA ARG A 121 -5.34 -13.24 5.52
C ARG A 121 -5.62 -12.92 6.99
N ILE A 122 -5.30 -11.71 7.42
CA ILE A 122 -5.60 -11.23 8.76
C ILE A 122 -7.11 -10.99 8.87
N PRO A 123 -7.81 -11.62 9.83
CA PRO A 123 -9.25 -11.45 9.97
C PRO A 123 -9.57 -10.10 10.62
N PHE A 124 -10.44 -9.32 9.97
CA PHE A 124 -11.07 -8.13 10.53
C PHE A 124 -12.52 -8.43 10.92
N ALA A 125 -13.13 -7.55 11.70
CA ALA A 125 -14.55 -7.65 12.05
C ALA A 125 -15.47 -7.38 10.84
N ASP A 126 -15.00 -6.56 9.91
CA ASP A 126 -15.66 -6.20 8.66
C ASP A 126 -14.61 -5.75 7.62
N TYR A 127 -15.04 -5.46 6.36
CA TYR A 127 -14.16 -4.97 5.30
C TYR A 127 -14.72 -3.74 4.58
N TYR A 128 -15.80 -3.13 5.11
CA TYR A 128 -16.53 -2.01 4.47
C TYR A 128 -15.67 -0.78 4.18
N SER A 129 -14.68 -0.50 5.04
CA SER A 129 -13.82 0.67 4.94
C SER A 129 -12.54 0.46 4.15
N ILE A 130 -12.33 -0.75 3.61
CA ILE A 130 -11.23 -1.03 2.70
C ILE A 130 -11.68 -0.66 1.29
N ASP A 131 -11.51 0.60 0.94
CA ASP A 131 -11.77 1.07 -0.42
C ASP A 131 -10.72 0.53 -1.40
N ILE A 132 -11.12 0.44 -2.67
CA ILE A 132 -10.15 0.32 -3.76
C ILE A 132 -9.21 1.54 -3.73
N SER A 133 -7.93 1.34 -4.05
CA SER A 133 -6.89 2.39 -4.05
C SER A 133 -6.58 2.83 -5.50
N PRO A 134 -7.39 3.71 -6.11
CA PRO A 134 -7.27 4.01 -7.51
C PRO A 134 -5.90 4.62 -7.83
N ASP A 135 -5.13 3.91 -8.62
CA ASP A 135 -3.94 4.42 -9.27
C ASP A 135 -4.11 4.35 -10.80
N VAL A 136 -3.07 4.67 -11.53
CA VAL A 136 -3.11 4.64 -13.01
C VAL A 136 -3.37 3.24 -13.58
N HIS A 137 -3.05 2.18 -12.85
CA HIS A 137 -3.29 0.80 -13.27
C HIS A 137 -4.75 0.41 -13.00
N VAL A 138 -5.22 0.64 -11.77
CA VAL A 138 -6.60 0.35 -11.35
C VAL A 138 -7.61 1.13 -12.21
N LEU A 139 -7.42 2.46 -12.35
CA LEU A 139 -8.29 3.29 -13.18
C LEU A 139 -8.36 2.77 -14.62
N ARG A 140 -7.20 2.46 -15.22
CA ARG A 140 -7.14 1.95 -16.60
C ARG A 140 -7.84 0.60 -16.76
N VAL A 141 -7.67 -0.33 -15.82
CA VAL A 141 -8.33 -1.63 -15.87
C VAL A 141 -9.84 -1.46 -15.72
N MET A 142 -10.30 -0.71 -14.71
CA MET A 142 -11.74 -0.46 -14.47
C MET A 142 -12.40 0.22 -15.69
N SER A 143 -11.72 1.17 -16.32
CA SER A 143 -12.20 1.84 -17.52
C SER A 143 -12.26 0.89 -18.71
N ARG A 144 -11.19 0.16 -19.03
CA ARG A 144 -11.14 -0.73 -20.19
C ARG A 144 -12.03 -1.96 -20.08
N THR A 145 -12.32 -2.41 -18.87
CA THR A 145 -13.33 -3.44 -18.62
C THR A 145 -14.77 -2.93 -18.75
N GLY A 146 -14.96 -1.61 -18.80
CA GLY A 146 -16.28 -0.96 -18.88
C GLY A 146 -17.00 -0.90 -17.54
N LEU A 147 -16.26 -1.03 -16.42
CA LEU A 147 -16.84 -0.88 -15.08
C LEU A 147 -17.05 0.60 -14.72
N VAL A 148 -16.22 1.49 -15.26
CA VAL A 148 -16.39 2.95 -15.18
C VAL A 148 -16.22 3.58 -16.57
N SER A 149 -16.62 4.84 -16.75
CA SER A 149 -16.39 5.58 -17.99
C SER A 149 -14.88 5.84 -18.21
N ARG A 150 -14.50 6.16 -19.46
CA ARG A 150 -13.10 6.39 -19.83
C ARG A 150 -12.47 7.59 -19.13
N ASP A 151 -13.27 8.58 -18.83
CA ASP A 151 -12.94 9.85 -18.18
C ASP A 151 -13.34 9.90 -16.71
N ALA A 152 -13.61 8.73 -16.11
CA ALA A 152 -14.00 8.64 -14.71
C ALA A 152 -12.94 9.25 -13.78
N CYS A 153 -13.37 10.04 -12.80
CA CYS A 153 -12.52 10.51 -11.71
C CYS A 153 -12.23 9.38 -10.71
N LEU A 154 -11.26 9.60 -9.84
CA LEU A 154 -10.86 8.58 -8.85
C LEU A 154 -12.00 8.22 -7.89
N GLU A 155 -12.82 9.21 -7.53
CA GLU A 155 -13.99 9.03 -6.68
C GLU A 155 -15.04 8.11 -7.33
N ALA A 156 -15.26 8.26 -8.64
CA ALA A 156 -16.17 7.38 -9.39
C ALA A 156 -15.71 5.91 -9.34
N VAL A 157 -14.40 5.65 -9.40
CA VAL A 157 -13.84 4.30 -9.25
C VAL A 157 -14.13 3.75 -7.86
N ILE A 158 -13.93 4.54 -6.81
CA ILE A 158 -14.19 4.13 -5.43
C ILE A 158 -15.67 3.79 -5.22
N TYR A 159 -16.57 4.68 -5.63
CA TYR A 159 -18.00 4.46 -5.44
C TYR A 159 -18.54 3.33 -6.32
N ARG A 160 -17.96 3.13 -7.51
CA ARG A 160 -18.30 1.98 -8.34
C ARG A 160 -17.88 0.67 -7.69
N ALA A 161 -16.70 0.62 -7.07
CA ALA A 161 -16.26 -0.56 -6.32
C ALA A 161 -17.17 -0.85 -5.12
N ARG A 162 -17.59 0.18 -4.38
CA ARG A 162 -18.56 0.06 -3.28
C ARG A 162 -19.93 -0.44 -3.75
N GLU A 163 -20.40 0.00 -4.92
CA GLU A 163 -21.66 -0.49 -5.51
C GLU A 163 -21.55 -1.97 -5.91
N LEU A 164 -20.42 -2.37 -6.49
CA LEU A 164 -20.19 -3.75 -6.95
C LEU A 164 -20.01 -4.73 -5.78
N ASN A 165 -19.34 -4.32 -4.72
CA ASN A 165 -19.16 -5.13 -3.52
C ASN A 165 -19.14 -4.25 -2.28
N PRO A 166 -20.31 -3.95 -1.70
CA PRO A 166 -20.39 -3.07 -0.53
C PRO A 166 -19.75 -3.67 0.73
N GLU A 167 -19.68 -4.99 0.83
CA GLU A 167 -19.07 -5.66 1.99
C GLU A 167 -17.54 -5.60 1.96
N PHE A 168 -16.93 -5.60 0.78
CA PHE A 168 -15.48 -5.47 0.61
C PHE A 168 -15.13 -4.73 -0.68
N PRO A 169 -15.26 -3.40 -0.71
CA PRO A 169 -15.02 -2.60 -1.93
C PRO A 169 -13.63 -2.78 -2.55
N GLY A 170 -12.62 -2.96 -1.70
CA GLY A 170 -11.22 -3.13 -2.12
C GLY A 170 -10.83 -4.53 -2.59
N VAL A 171 -11.74 -5.51 -2.61
CA VAL A 171 -11.37 -6.91 -2.89
C VAL A 171 -10.66 -7.10 -4.24
N ILE A 172 -11.00 -6.29 -5.24
CA ILE A 172 -10.41 -6.36 -6.59
C ILE A 172 -9.19 -5.47 -6.80
N ASP A 173 -8.78 -4.69 -5.79
CA ASP A 173 -7.72 -3.69 -5.89
C ASP A 173 -6.41 -4.27 -6.41
N PHE A 174 -5.88 -5.26 -5.70
CA PHE A 174 -4.63 -5.93 -6.06
C PHE A 174 -4.73 -6.61 -7.44
N SER A 175 -5.84 -7.25 -7.75
CA SER A 175 -6.06 -7.90 -9.06
C SER A 175 -6.06 -6.86 -10.20
N CYS A 176 -6.75 -5.73 -10.02
CA CYS A 176 -6.73 -4.65 -11.01
C CYS A 176 -5.33 -4.06 -11.20
N TRP A 177 -4.59 -3.86 -10.12
CA TRP A 177 -3.22 -3.37 -10.17
C TRP A 177 -2.31 -4.35 -10.93
N GLU A 178 -2.36 -5.65 -10.60
CA GLU A 178 -1.55 -6.68 -11.25
C GLU A 178 -1.89 -6.83 -12.74
N ILE A 179 -3.17 -6.87 -13.10
CA ILE A 179 -3.61 -6.88 -14.49
C ILE A 179 -3.11 -5.64 -15.24
N GLY A 180 -3.21 -4.47 -14.59
CA GLY A 180 -2.81 -3.19 -15.17
C GLY A 180 -1.33 -3.09 -15.48
N ARG A 181 -0.48 -3.67 -14.63
CA ARG A 181 0.99 -3.66 -14.83
C ARG A 181 1.47 -4.74 -15.79
N THR A 182 0.82 -5.89 -15.83
CA THR A 182 1.30 -7.06 -16.57
C THR A 182 0.76 -7.09 -18.00
N TRP A 183 -0.55 -7.04 -18.18
CA TRP A 183 -1.20 -7.20 -19.48
C TRP A 183 -1.83 -5.91 -20.00
N CYS A 184 -2.59 -5.20 -19.16
CA CYS A 184 -3.35 -4.03 -19.55
C CYS A 184 -2.49 -2.76 -19.58
N ARG A 185 -1.38 -2.79 -20.37
CA ARG A 185 -0.42 -1.70 -20.46
C ARG A 185 -1.05 -0.45 -21.11
N PRO A 186 -0.52 0.78 -20.84
CA PRO A 186 -1.03 2.00 -21.46
C PRO A 186 -0.98 1.95 -22.98
N ARG A 187 0.15 1.50 -23.52
CA ARG A 187 0.40 1.29 -24.96
C ARG A 187 0.59 -0.20 -25.22
N ASN A 188 0.04 -0.68 -26.32
CA ASN A 188 0.15 -2.08 -26.76
C ASN A 188 -0.22 -3.09 -25.64
N PRO A 189 -1.47 -3.06 -25.15
CA PRO A 189 -1.90 -4.02 -24.13
C PRO A 189 -1.87 -5.43 -24.68
N ASN A 190 -1.38 -6.39 -23.88
CA ASN A 190 -1.35 -7.81 -24.24
C ASN A 190 -2.69 -8.47 -23.90
N CYS A 191 -3.74 -8.15 -24.69
CA CYS A 191 -5.10 -8.62 -24.43
C CYS A 191 -5.27 -10.12 -24.63
N ASP A 192 -4.48 -10.74 -25.50
CA ASP A 192 -4.64 -12.15 -25.86
C ASP A 192 -4.18 -13.08 -24.72
N GLU A 193 -3.20 -12.66 -23.95
CA GLU A 193 -2.72 -13.38 -22.75
C GLU A 193 -3.38 -12.90 -21.45
N CYS A 194 -4.24 -11.88 -21.52
CA CYS A 194 -4.84 -11.29 -20.32
C CYS A 194 -5.82 -12.27 -19.65
N VAL A 195 -5.64 -12.48 -18.35
CA VAL A 195 -6.43 -13.44 -17.56
C VAL A 195 -7.94 -13.16 -17.52
N ILE A 196 -8.34 -11.91 -17.79
CA ILE A 196 -9.76 -11.49 -17.84
C ILE A 196 -10.26 -11.23 -19.26
N ARG A 197 -9.55 -11.68 -20.31
CA ARG A 197 -9.89 -11.36 -21.71
C ARG A 197 -11.31 -11.76 -22.11
N SER A 198 -11.83 -12.84 -21.54
CA SER A 198 -13.16 -13.38 -21.85
C SER A 198 -14.31 -12.50 -21.37
N VAL A 199 -14.10 -11.70 -20.34
CA VAL A 199 -15.11 -10.82 -19.72
C VAL A 199 -14.83 -9.33 -19.92
N CYS A 200 -13.67 -8.98 -20.46
CA CYS A 200 -13.27 -7.60 -20.67
C CYS A 200 -13.95 -7.00 -21.91
N LYS A 201 -14.59 -5.84 -21.75
CA LYS A 201 -15.23 -5.10 -22.87
C LYS A 201 -14.23 -4.49 -23.86
N LYS A 202 -12.95 -4.43 -23.50
CA LYS A 202 -11.85 -3.87 -24.34
C LYS A 202 -12.15 -2.44 -24.81
N VAL A 203 -12.64 -1.59 -23.92
CA VAL A 203 -12.84 -0.15 -24.19
C VAL A 203 -11.46 0.50 -24.25
N ILE A 204 -10.84 0.59 -25.47
CA ILE A 204 -9.47 1.07 -25.70
C ILE A 204 -9.49 2.41 -26.42
#